data_449b39135996e302eeeb35b3f316c8ea
#
_entry.id   449b39135996e302eeeb35b3f316c8ea
#
_cell.length_a   1.000
_cell.length_b   1.000
_cell.length_c   1.000
_cell.angle_alpha   90.00
_cell.angle_beta   90.00
_cell.angle_gamma   90.00
#
_symmetry.space_group_name_H-M   'P 1'
#
loop_
_entity.id
_entity.type
_entity.pdbx_description
1 polymer ?
#
loop_
_entity_poly.entity_id
_entity_poly.type
_entity_poly.pdbx_seq_one_letter_code
_entity_poly.pdbx_strand_id
1 'polypeptide(L)'
;MFPKRLREARDLRGWNQAKLAEEAGMPPSSIAHFESGSRKPSFDTLSRLASTLQVTTDYLIGRVETPGLAEAGDPLYRDVGKLSAKDRELARDFMQMLASRTKPDGADQ
;
A
#
# COMPACT_ATOMS: atom_id res chain seq x y z
N MET A 1 1.19 -3.95 -14.92
CA MET A 1 0.81 -4.25 -13.52
C MET A 1 1.16 -3.13 -12.57
N PHE A 2 2.32 -2.56 -12.69
CA PHE A 2 2.72 -1.48 -11.79
C PHE A 2 1.76 -0.29 -11.82
N PRO A 3 1.34 0.23 -12.98
CA PRO A 3 0.45 1.41 -12.96
C PRO A 3 -0.84 1.18 -12.17
N LYS A 4 -1.44 0.03 -12.37
CA LYS A 4 -2.68 -0.30 -11.66
C LYS A 4 -2.45 -0.46 -10.16
N ARG A 5 -1.37 -1.15 -9.81
CA ARG A 5 -1.05 -1.38 -8.38
C ARG A 5 -0.71 -0.08 -7.68
N LEU A 6 -0.04 0.83 -8.37
CA LEU A 6 0.27 2.13 -7.78
C LEU A 6 -1.00 2.89 -7.46
N ARG A 7 -1.95 2.90 -8.38
CA ARG A 7 -3.23 3.56 -8.15
C ARG A 7 -3.99 2.90 -7.00
N GLU A 8 -4.03 1.57 -6.99
CA GLU A 8 -4.74 0.85 -5.94
C GLU A 8 -4.13 1.15 -4.56
N ALA A 9 -2.81 1.16 -4.47
CA ALA A 9 -2.16 1.47 -3.20
C ALA A 9 -2.44 2.90 -2.76
N ARG A 10 -2.47 3.82 -3.71
CA ARG A 10 -2.80 5.21 -3.41
C ARG A 10 -4.25 5.33 -2.91
N ASP A 11 -5.16 4.63 -3.58
CA ASP A 11 -6.56 4.65 -3.17
C ASP A 11 -6.76 4.06 -1.78
N LEU A 12 -5.99 3.02 -1.44
CA LEU A 12 -6.07 2.44 -0.10
C LEU A 12 -5.71 3.46 0.97
N ARG A 13 -4.85 4.40 0.63
CA ARG A 13 -4.46 5.46 1.55
C ARG A 13 -5.46 6.62 1.55
N GLY A 14 -6.36 6.65 0.59
CA GLY A 14 -7.28 7.78 0.46
C GLY A 14 -6.60 9.02 -0.07
N TRP A 15 -5.50 8.86 -0.80
CA TRP A 15 -4.73 9.98 -1.33
C TRP A 15 -5.06 10.20 -2.80
N ASN A 16 -4.99 11.46 -3.24
CA ASN A 16 -5.00 11.75 -4.66
C ASN A 16 -3.56 11.77 -5.17
N GLN A 17 -3.39 11.99 -6.48
CA GLN A 17 -2.05 11.98 -7.06
C GLN A 17 -1.14 13.04 -6.47
N ALA A 18 -1.70 14.22 -6.22
CA ALA A 18 -0.91 15.31 -5.66
C ALA A 18 -0.41 14.97 -4.26
N LYS A 19 -1.25 14.33 -3.47
CA LYS A 19 -0.86 13.97 -2.11
C LYS A 19 0.24 12.92 -2.12
N LEU A 20 0.12 11.91 -2.98
CA LEU A 20 1.16 10.91 -3.09
C LEU A 20 2.47 11.55 -3.55
N ALA A 21 2.40 12.44 -4.52
CA ALA A 21 3.60 13.12 -5.01
C ALA A 21 4.27 13.92 -3.90
N GLU A 22 3.49 14.62 -3.12
CA GLU A 22 4.01 15.40 -2.01
C GLU A 22 4.70 14.51 -1.00
N GLU A 23 4.07 13.41 -0.63
CA GLU A 23 4.62 12.51 0.37
C GLU A 23 5.86 11.79 -0.13
N ALA A 24 5.92 11.53 -1.43
CA ALA A 24 7.05 10.83 -2.02
C ALA A 24 8.16 11.78 -2.48
N GLY A 25 7.93 13.08 -2.38
CA GLY A 25 8.93 14.07 -2.73
C GLY A 25 9.20 14.16 -4.23
N MET A 26 8.15 14.10 -5.04
CA MET A 26 8.31 14.19 -6.49
C MET A 26 7.14 14.98 -7.08
N PRO A 27 7.29 15.46 -8.34
CA PRO A 27 6.22 16.23 -8.98
C PRO A 27 4.97 15.38 -9.22
N PRO A 28 3.78 15.99 -9.13
CA PRO A 28 2.55 15.24 -9.43
C PRO A 28 2.52 14.65 -10.83
N SER A 29 3.16 15.30 -11.80
CA SER A 29 3.21 14.78 -13.15
C SER A 29 3.91 13.43 -13.21
N SER A 30 4.88 13.19 -12.34
CA SER A 30 5.55 11.90 -12.28
C SER A 30 4.58 10.80 -11.90
N ILE A 31 3.75 11.06 -10.89
CA ILE A 31 2.76 10.07 -10.45
C ILE A 31 1.78 9.79 -11.59
N ALA A 32 1.31 10.85 -12.25
CA ALA A 32 0.39 10.68 -13.37
C ALA A 32 0.99 9.82 -14.48
N HIS A 33 2.25 10.04 -14.80
CA HIS A 33 2.92 9.25 -15.84
C HIS A 33 3.10 7.80 -15.42
N PHE A 34 3.41 7.56 -14.14
CA PHE A 34 3.53 6.19 -13.64
C PHE A 34 2.18 5.47 -13.68
N GLU A 35 1.11 6.16 -13.31
CA GLU A 35 -0.21 5.52 -13.27
C GLU A 35 -0.79 5.31 -14.66
N SER A 36 -0.39 6.12 -15.61
CA SER A 36 -0.85 5.93 -16.99
C SER A 36 -0.02 4.89 -17.74
N GLY A 37 1.13 4.51 -17.19
CA GLY A 37 2.03 3.57 -17.83
C GLY A 37 2.94 4.22 -18.85
N SER A 38 2.93 5.54 -18.97
CA SER A 38 3.79 6.23 -19.96
C SER A 38 5.23 6.33 -19.49
N ARG A 39 5.50 6.06 -18.21
CA ARG A 39 6.85 6.09 -17.67
C ARG A 39 7.01 4.95 -16.67
N LYS A 40 8.18 4.31 -16.69
CA LYS A 40 8.50 3.27 -15.72
C LYS A 40 9.44 3.86 -14.67
N PRO A 41 9.23 3.52 -13.39
CA PRO A 41 10.10 4.04 -12.35
C PRO A 41 11.43 3.31 -12.32
N SER A 42 12.48 4.01 -11.88
CA SER A 42 13.71 3.36 -11.52
C SER A 42 13.49 2.55 -10.25
N PHE A 43 14.47 1.70 -9.93
CA PHE A 43 14.34 0.92 -8.70
C PHE A 43 14.28 1.83 -7.47
N ASP A 44 15.09 2.89 -7.46
CA ASP A 44 15.07 3.83 -6.33
C ASP A 44 13.70 4.49 -6.20
N THR A 45 13.12 4.91 -7.30
CA THR A 45 11.80 5.52 -7.27
C THR A 45 10.74 4.51 -6.83
N LEU A 46 10.84 3.28 -7.33
CA LEU A 46 9.91 2.22 -6.93
C LEU A 46 9.99 1.99 -5.42
N SER A 47 11.18 1.89 -4.89
CA SER A 47 11.37 1.69 -3.45
C SER A 47 10.81 2.84 -2.65
N ARG A 48 11.01 4.07 -3.12
CA ARG A 48 10.48 5.25 -2.44
C ARG A 48 8.96 5.25 -2.42
N LEU A 49 8.35 4.91 -3.55
CA LEU A 49 6.89 4.85 -3.60
C LEU A 49 6.34 3.77 -2.69
N ALA A 50 6.97 2.60 -2.69
CA ALA A 50 6.55 1.51 -1.81
C ALA A 50 6.63 1.93 -0.35
N SER A 51 7.73 2.54 0.02
CA SER A 51 7.93 2.99 1.38
C SER A 51 6.91 4.06 1.79
N THR A 52 6.68 5.02 0.89
CA THR A 52 5.72 6.09 1.14
C THR A 52 4.31 5.54 1.31
N LEU A 53 3.94 4.56 0.49
CA LEU A 53 2.62 3.95 0.54
C LEU A 53 2.52 2.86 1.59
N GLN A 54 3.64 2.46 2.16
CA GLN A 54 3.73 1.38 3.14
C GLN A 54 3.22 0.06 2.59
N VAL A 55 3.62 -0.21 1.37
CA VAL A 55 3.39 -1.50 0.73
C VAL A 55 4.74 -2.04 0.30
N THR A 56 4.76 -3.30 -0.16
CA THR A 56 6.01 -3.89 -0.61
C THR A 56 6.24 -3.56 -2.08
N THR A 57 7.50 -3.55 -2.49
CA THR A 57 7.81 -3.41 -3.91
C THR A 57 7.26 -4.60 -4.70
N ASP A 58 7.26 -5.79 -4.10
CA ASP A 58 6.69 -6.97 -4.76
C ASP A 58 5.22 -6.77 -5.09
N TYR A 59 4.47 -6.13 -4.20
CA TYR A 59 3.07 -5.84 -4.49
C TYR A 59 2.95 -4.86 -5.66
N LEU A 60 3.76 -3.81 -5.66
CA LEU A 60 3.66 -2.79 -6.69
C LEU A 60 3.98 -3.34 -8.08
N ILE A 61 4.90 -4.29 -8.16
CA ILE A 61 5.24 -4.88 -9.46
C ILE A 61 4.43 -6.12 -9.79
N GLY A 62 3.47 -6.47 -8.91
CA GLY A 62 2.53 -7.54 -9.21
C GLY A 62 3.00 -8.93 -8.89
N ARG A 63 4.05 -9.07 -8.10
CA ARG A 63 4.56 -10.41 -7.76
C ARG A 63 3.77 -11.05 -6.64
N VAL A 64 3.10 -10.26 -5.81
CA VAL A 64 2.23 -10.78 -4.76
C VAL A 64 0.90 -10.07 -4.84
N GLU A 65 -0.13 -10.71 -4.31
CA GLU A 65 -1.49 -10.20 -4.41
C GLU A 65 -1.84 -9.21 -3.31
N THR A 66 -1.20 -9.32 -2.16
CA THR A 66 -1.53 -8.46 -1.02
C THR A 66 -0.48 -7.39 -0.85
N PRO A 67 -0.90 -6.16 -0.50
CA PRO A 67 0.07 -5.07 -0.34
C PRO A 67 1.10 -5.35 0.72
N GLY A 68 0.71 -6.03 1.79
CA GLY A 68 1.57 -6.19 2.93
C GLY A 68 1.79 -4.85 3.62
N LEU A 69 2.38 -4.92 4.76
CA LEU A 69 2.89 -3.73 5.41
C LEU A 69 4.38 -3.72 5.19
N ALA A 70 4.98 -2.57 5.33
CA ALA A 70 6.43 -2.49 5.29
C ALA A 70 6.95 -3.13 6.55
N GLU A 71 7.00 -4.45 6.55
CA GLU A 71 7.16 -5.21 7.76
C GLU A 71 8.40 -4.83 8.56
N ALA A 72 9.39 -4.33 7.90
CA ALA A 72 10.61 -3.99 8.60
C ALA A 72 10.39 -2.88 9.62
N GLY A 73 9.42 -2.02 9.38
CA GLY A 73 9.20 -0.88 10.24
C GLY A 73 7.97 -0.93 11.11
N ASP A 74 7.21 -2.00 11.02
CA ASP A 74 5.94 -2.08 11.73
C ASP A 74 5.98 -3.18 12.78
N PRO A 75 6.04 -2.82 14.08
CA PRO A 75 6.08 -3.85 15.13
C PRO A 75 4.88 -4.78 15.12
N LEU A 76 3.71 -4.25 14.82
CA LEU A 76 2.51 -5.08 14.77
C LEU A 76 2.65 -6.14 13.69
N TYR A 77 3.14 -5.76 12.54
CA TYR A 77 3.30 -6.69 11.44
C TYR A 77 4.35 -7.75 11.76
N ARG A 78 5.39 -7.35 12.47
CA ARG A 78 6.42 -8.28 12.89
C ARG A 78 5.85 -9.31 13.86
N ASP A 79 5.01 -8.86 14.78
CA ASP A 79 4.37 -9.76 15.75
C ASP A 79 3.45 -10.75 15.03
N VAL A 80 2.70 -10.27 14.04
CA VAL A 80 1.83 -11.15 13.25
C VAL A 80 2.67 -12.21 12.55
N GLY A 81 3.87 -11.84 12.08
CA GLY A 81 4.74 -12.78 11.41
C GLY A 81 5.21 -13.93 12.27
N LYS A 82 5.13 -13.79 13.59
CA LYS A 82 5.53 -14.85 14.51
C LYS A 82 4.44 -15.86 14.77
N LEU A 83 3.23 -15.59 14.31
CA LEU A 83 2.11 -16.47 14.55
C LEU A 83 2.13 -17.66 13.60
N SER A 84 1.44 -18.73 13.99
CA SER A 84 1.22 -19.83 13.09
C SER A 84 0.39 -19.37 11.90
N ALA A 85 0.38 -20.20 10.84
CA ALA A 85 -0.40 -19.83 9.66
C ALA A 85 -1.86 -19.64 10.00
N LYS A 86 -2.40 -20.51 10.85
CA LYS A 86 -3.81 -20.42 11.24
C LYS A 86 -4.07 -19.17 12.07
N ASP A 87 -3.21 -18.89 13.03
CA ASP A 87 -3.40 -17.72 13.88
C ASP A 87 -3.23 -16.44 13.09
N ARG A 88 -2.33 -16.45 12.11
CA ARG A 88 -2.13 -15.28 11.25
C ARG A 88 -3.38 -15.00 10.44
N GLU A 89 -4.03 -16.05 9.97
CA GLU A 89 -5.26 -15.90 9.22
C GLU A 89 -6.35 -15.27 10.08
N LEU A 90 -6.47 -15.74 11.32
CA LEU A 90 -7.45 -15.17 12.25
C LEU A 90 -7.14 -13.70 12.54
N ALA A 91 -5.88 -13.37 12.71
CA ALA A 91 -5.48 -11.99 12.96
C ALA A 91 -5.84 -11.11 11.78
N ARG A 92 -5.64 -11.61 10.57
CA ARG A 92 -5.99 -10.87 9.36
C ARG A 92 -7.48 -10.60 9.29
N ASP A 93 -8.29 -11.63 9.59
CA ASP A 93 -9.74 -11.48 9.57
C ASP A 93 -10.19 -10.43 10.59
N PHE A 94 -9.58 -10.47 11.76
CA PHE A 94 -9.91 -9.51 12.81
C PHE A 94 -9.55 -8.08 12.39
N MET A 95 -8.39 -7.91 11.79
CA MET A 95 -7.96 -6.60 11.32
C MET A 95 -8.90 -6.07 10.23
N GLN A 96 -9.34 -6.95 9.33
CA GLN A 96 -10.27 -6.54 8.29
C GLN A 96 -11.60 -6.10 8.89
N MET A 97 -12.06 -6.81 9.91
CA MET A 97 -13.28 -6.43 10.58
C MET A 97 -13.15 -5.06 11.23
N LEU A 98 -12.03 -4.80 11.89
CA LEU A 98 -11.80 -3.49 12.49
C LEU A 98 -11.76 -2.39 11.45
N ALA A 99 -11.10 -2.65 10.33
CA ALA A 99 -11.03 -1.68 9.25
C ALA A 99 -12.41 -1.35 8.72
N SER A 100 -13.27 -2.35 8.58
CA SER A 100 -14.64 -2.12 8.13
C SER A 100 -15.40 -1.25 9.11
N ARG A 101 -15.18 -1.44 10.38
CA ARG A 101 -15.90 -0.69 11.39
C ARG A 101 -15.49 0.78 11.45
N THR A 102 -14.29 1.07 10.99
CA THR A 102 -13.78 2.44 11.07
C THR A 102 -14.01 3.24 9.81
N LYS A 103 -14.65 2.66 8.82
CA LYS A 103 -14.93 3.41 7.61
C LYS A 103 -15.91 4.53 7.92
N PRO A 104 -15.58 5.73 7.49
CA PRO A 104 -16.41 6.87 7.85
C PRO A 104 -17.81 6.81 7.28
N ASP A 105 -17.94 6.28 6.12
CA ASP A 105 -19.22 6.24 5.52
C ASP A 105 -20.11 5.23 6.17
N GLY A 106 -19.61 4.33 6.75
CA GLY A 106 -20.38 3.37 7.20
C GLY A 106 -20.77 3.55 8.44
N ALA A 107 -20.06 3.91 8.66
CA ALA A 107 -20.34 3.59 9.70
C ALA A 107 -21.26 4.27 10.37
N ASP A 108 -21.19 4.59 10.29
CA ASP A 108 -21.78 4.99 11.09
C ASP A 108 -22.74 5.34 11.13
N GLN A 109 -22.69 5.37 10.69
CA GLN A 109 -23.68 5.71 10.89
C GLN A 109 -24.53 5.24 11.17
#